data_42493b0990e74341f3e5bd3718f589d0
#
_entry.id   42493b0990e74341f3e5bd3718f589d0
#
_cell.length_a   1.000
_cell.length_b   1.000
_cell.length_c   1.000
_cell.angle_alpha   90.00
_cell.angle_beta   90.00
_cell.angle_gamma   90.00
#
_symmetry.space_group_name_H-M   'P 1'
#
loop_
_entity.id
_entity.type
_entity.pdbx_description
1 polymer ?
#
loop_
_entity_poly.entity_id
_entity_poly.type
_entity_poly.pdbx_seq_one_letter_code
_entity_poly.pdbx_strand_id
1 'polypeptide(L)'
;MKYIEIDYLDSILMNALEELINKCDGYEPYYCDSHNDSFIQCALVDENADSPVMYGFVGLLINDECGYVEVSGLVVPDFRHRGHFRNMLSICCRKLKNSSAGDLKLIAPISGELLNSSLCGDICFYEYLYHLDKAHFNLESIQAA
;
A
#
# COMPACT_ATOMS: atom_id res chain seq x y z
N MET A 1 -0.38 -13.46 -12.92
CA MET A 1 -0.41 -12.45 -11.83
C MET A 1 -1.49 -11.42 -12.07
N LYS A 2 -2.18 -11.02 -11.02
CA LYS A 2 -3.19 -9.98 -11.11
C LYS A 2 -3.27 -9.17 -9.82
N TYR A 3 -3.81 -7.96 -9.93
CA TYR A 3 -4.17 -7.15 -8.78
C TYR A 3 -5.57 -7.54 -8.32
N ILE A 4 -5.72 -7.74 -7.00
CA ILE A 4 -7.03 -8.01 -6.42
C ILE A 4 -7.35 -6.99 -5.33
N GLU A 5 -8.59 -6.53 -5.31
CA GLU A 5 -9.13 -5.76 -4.20
C GLU A 5 -9.53 -6.73 -3.09
N ILE A 6 -9.19 -6.39 -1.86
CA ILE A 6 -9.42 -7.25 -0.71
C ILE A 6 -10.31 -6.52 0.27
N ASP A 7 -11.46 -7.10 0.61
CA ASP A 7 -12.30 -6.57 1.67
C ASP A 7 -11.70 -6.90 3.03
N TYR A 8 -11.37 -8.16 3.24
CA TYR A 8 -10.65 -8.60 4.43
C TYR A 8 -9.74 -9.78 4.07
N LEU A 9 -8.72 -9.98 4.88
CA LEU A 9 -7.79 -11.09 4.69
C LEU A 9 -8.31 -12.33 5.41
N ASP A 10 -8.67 -13.35 4.65
CA ASP A 10 -8.96 -14.66 5.21
C ASP A 10 -7.67 -15.38 5.60
N SER A 11 -7.78 -16.58 6.15
CA SER A 11 -6.60 -17.33 6.60
C SER A 11 -5.61 -17.64 5.48
N ILE A 12 -6.09 -17.87 4.27
CA ILE A 12 -5.25 -18.18 3.11
C ILE A 12 -4.46 -16.93 2.69
N LEU A 13 -5.14 -15.80 2.58
CA LEU A 13 -4.51 -14.53 2.23
C LEU A 13 -3.59 -14.02 3.36
N MET A 14 -3.95 -14.26 4.62
CA MET A 14 -3.08 -13.93 5.74
C MET A 14 -1.76 -14.70 5.67
N ASN A 15 -1.81 -15.99 5.37
CA ASN A 15 -0.59 -16.76 5.20
C ASN A 15 0.28 -16.24 4.05
N ALA A 16 -0.36 -15.87 2.94
CA ALA A 16 0.36 -15.27 1.82
C ALA A 16 1.00 -13.93 2.18
N LEU A 17 0.31 -13.11 2.96
CA LEU A 17 0.85 -11.84 3.44
C LEU A 17 2.03 -12.06 4.40
N GLU A 18 1.93 -13.01 5.31
CA GLU A 18 3.03 -13.35 6.24
C GLU A 18 4.30 -13.77 5.49
N GLU A 19 4.14 -14.57 4.44
CA GLU A 19 5.27 -14.96 3.60
C GLU A 19 5.88 -13.74 2.89
N LEU A 20 5.04 -12.83 2.42
CA LEU A 20 5.50 -11.58 1.80
C LEU A 20 6.26 -10.72 2.82
N ILE A 21 5.74 -10.57 4.03
CA ILE A 21 6.40 -9.83 5.11
C ILE A 21 7.79 -10.40 5.37
N ASN A 22 7.92 -11.72 5.44
CA ASN A 22 9.20 -12.36 5.67
C ASN A 22 10.19 -12.09 4.53
N LYS A 23 9.72 -12.01 3.30
CA LYS A 23 10.56 -11.67 2.13
C LYS A 23 10.95 -10.18 2.11
N CYS A 24 10.28 -9.35 2.88
CA CYS A 24 10.51 -7.91 2.97
C CYS A 24 11.11 -7.49 4.33
N ASP A 25 12.02 -8.30 4.87
CA ASP A 25 12.75 -8.03 6.11
C ASP A 25 11.86 -7.88 7.35
N GLY A 26 10.69 -8.48 7.35
CA GLY A 26 9.77 -8.45 8.48
C GLY A 26 8.99 -7.16 8.65
N TYR A 27 9.00 -6.27 7.65
CA TYR A 27 8.19 -5.07 7.68
C TYR A 27 6.70 -5.42 7.61
N GLU A 28 5.94 -5.00 8.62
CA GLU A 28 4.50 -5.24 8.68
C GLU A 28 3.72 -4.01 8.20
N PRO A 29 2.96 -4.14 7.10
CA PRO A 29 2.03 -3.09 6.69
C PRO A 29 0.78 -3.11 7.57
N TYR A 30 -0.03 -2.05 7.51
CA TYR A 30 -1.37 -2.10 8.05
C TYR A 30 -2.23 -3.02 7.19
N TYR A 31 -2.98 -3.90 7.83
CA TYR A 31 -3.91 -4.80 7.14
C TYR A 31 -5.16 -5.02 7.99
N CYS A 32 -6.19 -5.57 7.35
CA CYS A 32 -7.46 -5.83 8.01
C CYS A 32 -7.93 -7.25 7.72
N ASP A 33 -8.20 -8.01 8.78
CA ASP A 33 -8.68 -9.40 8.69
C ASP A 33 -10.20 -9.52 8.86
N SER A 34 -10.88 -8.40 9.03
CA SER A 34 -12.33 -8.30 9.09
C SER A 34 -12.79 -7.09 8.29
N HIS A 35 -14.06 -7.07 7.91
CA HIS A 35 -14.61 -5.92 7.18
C HIS A 35 -14.46 -4.63 7.99
N ASN A 36 -13.94 -3.60 7.35
CA ASN A 36 -13.76 -2.28 7.96
C ASN A 36 -13.87 -1.21 6.87
N ASP A 37 -14.88 -0.35 6.98
CA ASP A 37 -15.14 0.72 6.01
C ASP A 37 -14.03 1.78 5.97
N SER A 38 -13.22 1.87 7.02
CA SER A 38 -12.09 2.80 7.08
C SER A 38 -10.80 2.22 6.49
N PHE A 39 -10.87 1.03 5.90
CA PHE A 39 -9.69 0.35 5.37
C PHE A 39 -9.90 -0.09 3.92
N ILE A 40 -8.90 0.17 3.09
CA ILE A 40 -8.90 -0.22 1.68
C ILE A 40 -7.63 -1.01 1.42
N GLN A 41 -7.76 -2.18 0.82
CA GLN A 41 -6.63 -3.09 0.61
C GLN A 41 -6.59 -3.61 -0.82
N CYS A 42 -5.38 -3.77 -1.33
CA CYS A 42 -5.11 -4.32 -2.64
C CYS A 42 -3.83 -5.17 -2.59
N ALA A 43 -3.81 -6.26 -3.33
CA ALA A 43 -2.63 -7.11 -3.44
C ALA A 43 -2.34 -7.51 -4.87
N LEU A 44 -1.08 -7.80 -5.13
CA LEU A 44 -0.62 -8.45 -6.36
C LEU A 44 -0.39 -9.92 -6.06
N VAL A 45 -1.16 -10.78 -6.69
CA VAL A 45 -1.14 -12.22 -6.39
C VAL A 45 -0.96 -13.06 -7.65
N ASP A 46 -0.38 -14.23 -7.46
CA ASP A 46 -0.38 -15.31 -8.43
C ASP A 46 -1.28 -16.43 -7.89
N GLU A 47 -2.38 -16.67 -8.59
CA GLU A 47 -3.34 -17.70 -8.21
C GLU A 47 -3.09 -19.04 -8.87
N ASN A 48 -2.10 -19.13 -9.75
CA ASN A 48 -1.79 -20.37 -10.49
C ASN A 48 -1.08 -21.43 -9.66
N ALA A 49 -0.59 -21.06 -8.48
CA ALA A 49 -0.02 -22.01 -7.53
C ALA A 49 -1.13 -22.71 -6.74
N ASP A 50 -0.81 -23.83 -6.10
CA ASP A 50 -1.75 -24.56 -5.24
C ASP A 50 -2.33 -23.69 -4.12
N SER A 51 -1.56 -22.70 -3.69
CA SER A 51 -2.01 -21.63 -2.81
C SER A 51 -1.57 -20.30 -3.40
N PRO A 52 -2.34 -19.19 -3.18
CA PRO A 52 -1.97 -17.90 -3.75
C PRO A 52 -0.63 -17.42 -3.18
N VAL A 53 0.19 -16.88 -4.05
CA VAL A 53 1.45 -16.22 -3.67
C VAL A 53 1.27 -14.72 -3.83
N MET A 54 1.56 -13.98 -2.77
CA MET A 54 1.44 -12.52 -2.76
C MET A 54 2.80 -11.89 -3.03
N TYR A 55 2.85 -11.04 -4.04
CA TYR A 55 4.08 -10.33 -4.44
C TYR A 55 4.07 -8.86 -4.05
N GLY A 56 2.93 -8.35 -3.69
CA GLY A 56 2.78 -6.99 -3.21
C GLY A 56 1.48 -6.78 -2.46
N PHE A 57 1.46 -5.78 -1.60
CA PHE A 57 0.29 -5.43 -0.81
C PHE A 57 0.32 -3.93 -0.51
N VAL A 58 -0.84 -3.30 -0.59
CA VAL A 58 -1.03 -1.91 -0.18
C VAL A 58 -2.29 -1.84 0.67
N GLY A 59 -2.18 -1.18 1.81
CA GLY A 59 -3.30 -0.88 2.69
C GLY A 59 -3.42 0.61 2.94
N LEU A 60 -4.64 1.12 2.88
CA LEU A 60 -4.98 2.49 3.21
C LEU A 60 -5.88 2.51 4.43
N LEU A 61 -5.46 3.22 5.45
CA LEU A 61 -6.28 3.47 6.65
C LEU A 61 -6.78 4.91 6.61
N ILE A 62 -8.10 5.07 6.50
CA ILE A 62 -8.74 6.38 6.47
C ILE A 62 -8.91 6.88 7.89
N ASN A 63 -8.32 8.03 8.20
CA ASN A 63 -8.45 8.68 9.48
C ASN A 63 -9.21 10.00 9.30
N ASP A 64 -10.52 9.93 9.40
CA ASP A 64 -11.40 11.09 9.20
C ASP A 64 -11.24 12.15 10.30
N GLU A 65 -10.91 11.75 11.52
CA GLU A 65 -10.70 12.68 12.63
C GLU A 65 -9.51 13.59 12.39
N CYS A 66 -8.43 13.04 11.84
CA CYS A 66 -7.21 13.78 11.54
C CYS A 66 -7.20 14.35 10.12
N GLY A 67 -8.15 13.96 9.28
CA GLY A 67 -8.26 14.45 7.91
C GLY A 67 -7.22 13.90 6.94
N TYR A 68 -6.66 12.72 7.20
CA TYR A 68 -5.67 12.12 6.32
C TYR A 68 -5.90 10.63 6.14
N VAL A 69 -5.21 10.06 5.15
CA VAL A 69 -5.17 8.62 4.89
C VAL A 69 -3.74 8.13 5.08
N GLU A 70 -3.58 7.11 5.90
CA GLU A 70 -2.29 6.46 6.07
C GLU A 70 -2.12 5.37 5.02
N VAL A 71 -1.02 5.42 4.30
CA VAL A 71 -0.69 4.46 3.25
C VAL A 71 0.47 3.60 3.73
N SER A 72 0.31 2.31 3.68
CA SER A 72 1.39 1.38 3.92
C SER A 72 1.38 0.28 2.87
N GLY A 73 2.52 -0.31 2.61
CA GLY A 73 2.58 -1.39 1.66
C GLY A 73 4.00 -1.88 1.42
N LEU A 74 4.07 -2.96 0.68
CA LEU A 74 5.33 -3.59 0.35
C LEU A 74 5.24 -4.34 -0.96
N VAL A 75 6.38 -4.50 -1.61
CA VAL A 75 6.54 -5.29 -2.82
C VAL A 75 7.78 -6.15 -2.63
N VAL A 76 7.69 -7.42 -3.00
CA VAL A 76 8.83 -8.34 -2.92
C VAL A 76 10.02 -7.75 -3.69
N PRO A 77 11.25 -7.85 -3.16
CA PRO A 77 12.40 -7.15 -3.74
C PRO A 77 12.60 -7.33 -5.25
N ASP A 78 12.42 -8.54 -5.74
CA ASP A 78 12.63 -8.85 -7.17
C ASP A 78 11.61 -8.17 -8.09
N PHE A 79 10.50 -7.71 -7.56
CA PHE A 79 9.41 -7.11 -8.32
C PHE A 79 9.35 -5.59 -8.16
N ARG A 80 10.26 -5.02 -7.40
CA ARG A 80 10.33 -3.57 -7.20
C ARG A 80 10.77 -2.86 -8.48
N HIS A 81 10.49 -1.55 -8.55
CA HIS A 81 10.80 -0.68 -9.69
C HIS A 81 10.09 -1.06 -10.99
N ARG A 82 8.98 -1.77 -10.89
CA ARG A 82 8.16 -2.16 -12.05
C ARG A 82 6.76 -1.53 -12.04
N GLY A 83 6.52 -0.58 -11.13
CA GLY A 83 5.25 0.12 -11.02
C GLY A 83 4.15 -0.61 -10.26
N HIS A 84 4.44 -1.73 -9.61
CA HIS A 84 3.41 -2.50 -8.89
C HIS A 84 2.83 -1.75 -7.70
N PHE A 85 3.67 -1.09 -6.91
CA PHE A 85 3.20 -0.29 -5.80
C PHE A 85 2.27 0.83 -6.28
N ARG A 86 2.68 1.54 -7.30
CA ARG A 86 1.89 2.60 -7.93
C ARG A 86 0.54 2.08 -8.42
N ASN A 87 0.53 0.94 -9.08
CA ASN A 87 -0.70 0.35 -9.61
C ASN A 87 -1.67 -0.04 -8.48
N MET A 88 -1.16 -0.66 -7.42
CA MET A 88 -1.97 -1.01 -6.25
C MET A 88 -2.50 0.24 -5.55
N LEU A 89 -1.65 1.23 -5.35
CA LEU A 89 -2.06 2.49 -4.74
C LEU A 89 -3.13 3.19 -5.58
N SER A 90 -2.98 3.17 -6.90
CA SER A 90 -3.97 3.70 -7.83
C SER A 90 -5.33 3.03 -7.68
N ILE A 91 -5.36 1.72 -7.57
CA ILE A 91 -6.59 0.95 -7.37
C ILE A 91 -7.24 1.34 -6.05
N CYS A 92 -6.47 1.44 -4.98
CA CYS A 92 -6.99 1.85 -3.68
C CYS A 92 -7.51 3.29 -3.69
N CYS A 93 -6.81 4.21 -4.33
CA CYS A 93 -7.20 5.62 -4.38
C CYS A 93 -8.50 5.85 -5.13
N ARG A 94 -8.87 4.99 -6.06
CA ARG A 94 -10.17 5.10 -6.74
C ARG A 94 -11.33 4.98 -5.76
N LYS A 95 -11.15 4.27 -4.68
CA LYS A 95 -12.18 4.10 -3.64
C LYS A 95 -12.23 5.28 -2.67
N LEU A 96 -11.24 6.15 -2.69
CA LEU A 96 -11.19 7.33 -1.81
C LEU A 96 -12.02 8.52 -2.31
N LYS A 97 -12.62 8.45 -3.48
CA LYS A 97 -13.32 9.59 -4.10
C LYS A 97 -14.41 10.19 -3.23
N ASN A 98 -14.98 9.40 -2.33
CA ASN A 98 -16.05 9.85 -1.43
C ASN A 98 -15.53 10.16 -0.01
N SER A 99 -14.22 10.08 0.21
CA SER A 99 -13.62 10.39 1.49
C SER A 99 -13.44 11.90 1.66
N SER A 100 -13.66 12.40 2.89
CA SER A 100 -13.37 13.78 3.26
C SER A 100 -11.91 14.02 3.60
N ALA A 101 -11.10 12.98 3.67
CA ALA A 101 -9.67 13.11 3.96
C ALA A 101 -8.95 13.86 2.84
N GLY A 102 -8.17 14.89 3.21
CA GLY A 102 -7.48 15.75 2.26
C GLY A 102 -6.07 15.31 1.90
N ASP A 103 -5.41 14.61 2.81
CA ASP A 103 -3.98 14.29 2.70
C ASP A 103 -3.73 12.80 2.73
N LEU A 104 -2.64 12.39 2.08
CA LEU A 104 -2.11 11.04 2.19
C LEU A 104 -0.82 11.06 3.01
N LYS A 105 -0.69 10.13 3.94
CA LYS A 105 0.55 9.90 4.69
C LYS A 105 1.07 8.53 4.38
N LEU A 106 2.26 8.47 3.82
CA LEU A 106 2.90 7.22 3.45
C LEU A 106 3.86 6.79 4.55
N ILE A 107 3.68 5.58 5.03
CA ILE A 107 4.58 4.96 6.00
C ILE A 107 5.51 4.03 5.22
N ALA A 108 6.80 4.28 5.30
CA ALA A 108 7.81 3.52 4.59
C ALA A 108 8.87 2.99 5.54
N PRO A 109 9.43 1.81 5.28
CA PRO A 109 10.58 1.32 6.04
C PRO A 109 11.83 2.17 5.78
N ILE A 110 12.79 2.07 6.68
CA ILE A 110 14.07 2.81 6.59
C ILE A 110 14.77 2.60 5.26
N SER A 111 14.71 1.39 4.74
CA SER A 111 15.31 1.01 3.48
C SER A 111 14.45 1.35 2.26
N GLY A 112 13.40 2.11 2.44
CA GLY A 112 12.45 2.45 1.39
C GLY A 112 12.98 3.48 0.39
N GLU A 113 14.13 3.23 -0.19
CA GLU A 113 14.68 4.06 -1.28
C GLU A 113 13.73 4.20 -2.46
N LEU A 114 12.85 3.24 -2.60
CA LEU A 114 11.80 3.19 -3.59
C LEU A 114 10.90 4.40 -3.64
N LEU A 115 10.77 5.08 -2.51
CA LEU A 115 9.79 6.14 -2.35
C LEU A 115 10.39 7.52 -2.51
N ASN A 116 11.72 7.61 -2.50
CA ASN A 116 12.40 8.90 -2.43
C ASN A 116 12.34 9.72 -3.72
N SER A 117 12.24 9.08 -4.87
CA SER A 117 12.31 9.78 -6.16
C SER A 117 10.99 9.81 -6.91
N SER A 118 10.03 8.98 -6.53
CA SER A 118 8.81 8.76 -7.31
C SER A 118 7.57 9.40 -6.71
N LEU A 119 7.63 9.80 -5.44
CA LEU A 119 6.50 10.36 -4.71
C LEU A 119 6.77 11.82 -4.37
N CYS A 120 5.81 12.70 -4.69
CA CYS A 120 5.81 14.08 -4.22
C CYS A 120 5.29 14.11 -2.80
N GLY A 121 6.15 14.39 -1.85
CA GLY A 121 5.76 14.48 -0.45
C GLY A 121 6.87 15.01 0.41
N ASP A 122 6.51 15.39 1.63
CA ASP A 122 7.45 15.87 2.63
C ASP A 122 7.64 14.81 3.71
N ILE A 123 8.85 14.74 4.26
CA ILE A 123 9.13 13.88 5.40
C ILE A 123 8.59 14.60 6.65
N CYS A 124 7.56 14.00 7.28
CA CYS A 124 6.93 14.58 8.46
C CYS A 124 7.73 14.33 9.72
N PHE A 125 8.39 13.17 9.84
CA PHE A 125 9.25 12.81 10.98
C PHE A 125 10.14 11.60 10.65
N TYR A 126 11.05 11.30 11.57
CA TYR A 126 12.11 10.32 11.35
C TYR A 126 11.66 8.86 11.22
N GLU A 127 10.41 8.54 11.45
CA GLU A 127 9.87 7.19 11.27
C GLU A 127 9.48 6.91 9.84
N TYR A 128 9.99 7.68 8.88
CA TYR A 128 9.75 7.51 7.45
C TYR A 128 8.29 7.69 7.05
N LEU A 129 7.59 8.62 7.72
CA LEU A 129 6.25 9.02 7.33
C LEU A 129 6.34 10.14 6.29
N TYR A 130 5.81 9.89 5.10
CA TYR A 130 5.69 10.88 4.05
C TYR A 130 4.28 11.45 4.04
N HIS A 131 4.18 12.77 4.11
CA HIS A 131 2.92 13.49 4.00
C HIS A 131 2.67 13.85 2.54
N LEU A 132 1.60 13.31 1.98
CA LEU A 132 1.20 13.58 0.60
C LEU A 132 -0.11 14.37 0.61
N ASP A 133 -0.10 15.57 0.05
CA ASP A 133 -1.31 16.37 -0.13
C ASP A 133 -2.19 15.72 -1.20
N LYS A 134 -3.44 15.41 -0.87
CA LYS A 134 -4.38 14.79 -1.78
C LYS A 134 -4.61 15.63 -3.04
N ALA A 135 -4.61 16.96 -2.92
CA ALA A 135 -4.76 17.86 -4.06
C ALA A 135 -3.56 17.81 -5.01
N HIS A 136 -2.39 17.48 -4.51
CA HIS A 136 -1.16 17.34 -5.28
C HIS A 136 -0.81 15.90 -5.59
N PHE A 137 -1.56 14.94 -5.03
CA PHE A 137 -1.35 13.54 -5.32
C PHE A 137 -1.84 13.23 -6.72
N ASN A 138 -0.89 13.08 -7.62
CA ASN A 138 -1.15 12.73 -9.00
C ASN A 138 -0.57 11.36 -9.26
N LEU A 139 -1.41 10.42 -9.68
CA LEU A 139 -0.99 9.06 -9.99
C LEU A 139 0.07 9.01 -11.09
N GLU A 140 0.08 10.01 -11.97
CA GLU A 140 1.11 10.14 -12.99
C GLU A 140 2.46 10.56 -12.41
N SER A 141 2.47 11.29 -11.28
CA SER A 141 3.70 11.69 -10.62
C SER A 141 4.35 10.56 -9.83
N ILE A 142 3.60 9.51 -9.50
CA ILE A 142 4.15 8.27 -8.97
C ILE A 142 4.64 7.46 -10.16
N GLN A 143 5.60 7.99 -10.87
CA GLN A 143 6.04 7.31 -12.06
C GLN A 143 6.95 6.16 -11.72
N ALA A 144 6.61 5.12 -12.33
CA ALA A 144 7.41 3.97 -12.54
C ALA A 144 8.80 4.06 -11.93
N ALA A 145 8.83 3.88 -10.73
CA ALA A 145 10.13 3.53 -10.20
C ALA A 145 10.43 2.11 -10.62
#